data_9c4ddd4c274629f52d0da8bb6b2a8832
#
_entry.id   9c4ddd4c274629f52d0da8bb6b2a8832
#
_cell.length_a   1.000
_cell.length_b   1.000
_cell.length_c   1.000
_cell.angle_alpha   90.00
_cell.angle_beta   90.00
_cell.angle_gamma   90.00
#
_symmetry.space_group_name_H-M   'P 1'
#
loop_
_entity.id
_entity.type
_entity.pdbx_description
1 polymer ?
#
loop_
_entity_poly.entity_id
_entity_poly.type
_entity_poly.pdbx_seq_one_letter_code
_entity_poly.pdbx_strand_id
1 'polypeptide(L)'
;TTTRYENEKAVCEKYGLFPDIAEWKEKILFIETCEEKPVPEQFEKEVAMIKKKGVFDVVSGVLVGKPQDEEYYEEYKDILVKVVNDPDLPIVYNVNFGHATPRCVLQYGAMARVDMKRKIIKCEVM
;
A
#
# COMPACT_ATOMS: atom_id res chain seq x y z
N THR A 1 -1.60 0.62 -10.98
CA THR A 1 -0.18 1.00 -11.24
C THR A 1 0.74 -0.21 -11.26
N THR A 2 0.62 -1.12 -10.29
CA THR A 2 1.44 -2.34 -10.19
C THR A 2 1.22 -3.29 -11.37
N THR A 3 -0.02 -3.56 -11.72
CA THR A 3 -0.37 -4.40 -12.88
C THR A 3 0.14 -3.80 -14.19
N ARG A 4 0.03 -2.49 -14.37
CA ARG A 4 0.59 -1.79 -15.54
C ARG A 4 2.09 -1.88 -15.60
N TYR A 5 2.77 -1.78 -14.46
CA TYR A 5 4.21 -1.88 -14.44
C TYR A 5 4.70 -3.24 -14.98
N GLU A 6 4.07 -4.35 -14.61
CA GLU A 6 4.44 -5.66 -15.13
C GLU A 6 4.19 -5.82 -16.63
N ASN A 7 3.03 -5.34 -17.09
CA ASN A 7 2.60 -5.49 -18.48
C ASN A 7 3.26 -4.48 -19.44
N GLU A 8 3.60 -3.30 -18.94
CA GLU A 8 4.07 -2.15 -19.72
C GLU A 8 5.40 -1.61 -19.17
N LYS A 9 6.28 -2.50 -18.72
CA LYS A 9 7.52 -2.14 -18.05
C LYS A 9 8.34 -1.11 -18.80
N ALA A 10 8.54 -1.31 -20.11
CA ALA A 10 9.33 -0.39 -20.93
C ALA A 10 8.73 1.02 -20.98
N VAL A 11 7.40 1.14 -21.01
CA VAL A 11 6.69 2.42 -20.98
C VAL A 11 6.82 3.08 -19.61
N CYS A 12 6.62 2.30 -18.55
CA CYS A 12 6.73 2.79 -17.17
C CYS A 12 8.15 3.31 -16.87
N GLU A 13 9.17 2.60 -17.32
CA GLU A 13 10.57 3.02 -17.16
C GLU A 13 10.88 4.27 -17.98
N LYS A 14 10.45 4.30 -19.26
CA LYS A 14 10.67 5.45 -20.14
C LYS A 14 10.09 6.77 -19.59
N TYR A 15 8.94 6.71 -18.95
CA TYR A 15 8.23 7.90 -18.45
C TYR A 15 8.31 8.08 -16.93
N GLY A 16 9.09 7.26 -16.23
CA GLY A 16 9.26 7.36 -14.78
C GLY A 16 7.93 7.20 -14.02
N LEU A 17 7.04 6.33 -14.49
CA LEU A 17 5.71 6.15 -13.88
C LEU A 17 5.75 5.41 -12.54
N PHE A 18 6.86 4.76 -12.24
CA PHE A 18 7.13 4.20 -10.93
C PHE A 18 8.30 4.98 -10.32
N PRO A 19 8.12 5.64 -9.17
CA PRO A 19 9.15 6.46 -8.55
C PRO A 19 10.43 5.68 -8.26
N ASP A 20 11.57 6.36 -8.31
CA ASP A 20 12.83 5.79 -7.89
C ASP A 20 12.82 5.44 -6.40
N ILE A 21 13.61 4.45 -6.00
CA ILE A 21 13.63 3.95 -4.63
C ILE A 21 13.93 5.05 -3.59
N ALA A 22 14.74 6.04 -3.97
CA ALA A 22 15.06 7.18 -3.10
C ALA A 22 13.84 8.04 -2.75
N GLU A 23 12.85 8.10 -3.63
CA GLU A 23 11.62 8.87 -3.41
C GLU A 23 10.68 8.20 -2.39
N TRP A 24 10.83 6.89 -2.18
CA TRP A 24 10.05 6.13 -1.19
C TRP A 24 10.61 6.23 0.23
N LYS A 25 11.85 6.66 0.36
CA LYS A 25 12.53 6.71 1.66
C LYS A 25 11.76 7.59 2.66
N GLU A 26 11.56 7.07 3.86
CA GLU A 26 10.86 7.74 4.96
C GLU A 26 9.39 8.10 4.68
N LYS A 27 8.81 7.55 3.62
CA LYS A 27 7.38 7.72 3.32
C LYS A 27 6.54 6.67 4.04
N ILE A 28 5.27 6.98 4.22
CA ILE A 28 4.26 5.99 4.57
C ILE A 28 3.58 5.58 3.27
N LEU A 29 3.70 4.31 2.92
CA LEU A 29 3.01 3.74 1.78
C LEU A 29 1.57 3.41 2.18
N PHE A 30 0.60 3.77 1.34
CA PHE A 30 -0.74 3.25 1.51
C PHE A 30 -1.17 2.45 0.28
N ILE A 31 -1.84 1.35 0.54
CA ILE A 31 -2.28 0.36 -0.43
C ILE A 31 -3.78 0.17 -0.28
N GLU A 32 -4.48 0.09 -1.38
CA GLU A 32 -5.88 -0.32 -1.39
C GLU A 32 -6.16 -1.29 -2.53
N THR A 33 -7.18 -2.10 -2.35
CA THR A 33 -7.80 -2.87 -3.42
C THR A 33 -9.04 -2.14 -3.92
N CYS A 34 -9.27 -2.20 -5.24
CA CYS A 34 -10.42 -1.53 -5.86
C CYS A 34 -11.70 -2.38 -5.80
N GLU A 35 -12.77 -1.86 -6.38
CA GLU A 35 -14.06 -2.53 -6.50
C GLU A 35 -14.02 -3.82 -7.35
N GLU A 36 -12.99 -4.01 -8.15
CA GLU A 36 -12.79 -5.24 -8.93
C GLU A 36 -12.42 -6.44 -8.08
N LYS A 37 -12.05 -6.21 -6.81
CA LYS A 37 -11.75 -7.25 -5.82
C LYS A 37 -10.79 -8.31 -6.38
N PRO A 38 -9.54 -7.95 -6.66
CA PRO A 38 -8.58 -8.86 -7.26
C PRO A 38 -8.48 -10.15 -6.43
N VAL A 39 -8.46 -11.29 -7.12
CA VAL A 39 -8.28 -12.58 -6.44
C VAL A 39 -6.94 -12.62 -5.68
N PRO A 40 -6.82 -13.41 -4.61
CA PRO A 40 -5.62 -13.44 -3.76
C PRO A 40 -4.32 -13.62 -4.54
N GLU A 41 -4.30 -14.45 -5.58
CA GLU A 41 -3.13 -14.69 -6.42
C GLU A 41 -2.69 -13.42 -7.19
N GLN A 42 -3.63 -12.61 -7.64
CA GLN A 42 -3.34 -11.35 -8.30
C GLN A 42 -2.80 -10.33 -7.30
N PHE A 43 -3.42 -10.22 -6.15
CA PHE A 43 -2.96 -9.36 -5.06
C PHE A 43 -1.53 -9.73 -4.62
N GLU A 44 -1.24 -11.04 -4.46
CA GLU A 44 0.12 -11.51 -4.11
C GLU A 44 1.15 -11.08 -5.14
N LYS A 45 0.85 -11.18 -6.45
CA LYS A 45 1.75 -10.72 -7.52
C LYS A 45 2.02 -9.21 -7.43
N GLU A 46 1.02 -8.42 -7.17
CA GLU A 46 1.15 -6.97 -7.05
C GLU A 46 1.98 -6.56 -5.84
N VAL A 47 1.75 -7.17 -4.68
CA VAL A 47 2.56 -6.93 -3.47
C VAL A 47 4.00 -7.42 -3.66
N ALA A 48 4.19 -8.58 -4.29
CA ALA A 48 5.51 -9.12 -4.61
C ALA A 48 6.29 -8.19 -5.55
N MET A 49 5.62 -7.52 -6.49
CA MET A 49 6.26 -6.55 -7.37
C MET A 49 6.77 -5.33 -6.57
N ILE A 50 5.97 -4.81 -5.63
CA ILE A 50 6.39 -3.73 -4.74
C ILE A 50 7.61 -4.17 -3.89
N LYS A 51 7.59 -5.40 -3.37
CA LYS A 51 8.72 -6.00 -2.63
C LYS A 51 9.96 -6.08 -3.50
N LYS A 52 9.85 -6.58 -4.71
CA LYS A 52 10.95 -6.71 -5.67
C LYS A 52 11.58 -5.36 -6.02
N LYS A 53 10.81 -4.29 -6.00
CA LYS A 53 11.30 -2.93 -6.19
C LYS A 53 12.03 -2.34 -4.97
N GLY A 54 12.05 -3.04 -3.84
CA GLY A 54 12.71 -2.60 -2.62
C GLY A 54 11.93 -1.55 -1.81
N VAL A 55 10.66 -1.27 -2.16
CA VAL A 55 9.87 -0.23 -1.51
C VAL A 55 9.70 -0.49 -0.02
N PHE A 56 9.39 -1.74 0.36
CA PHE A 56 9.21 -2.11 1.77
C PHE A 56 10.49 -2.00 2.61
N ASP A 57 11.66 -1.99 1.97
CA ASP A 57 12.94 -1.87 2.67
C ASP A 57 13.26 -0.42 3.08
N VAL A 58 12.54 0.57 2.54
CA VAL A 58 12.85 2.00 2.75
C VAL A 58 11.69 2.83 3.28
N VAL A 59 10.44 2.36 3.20
CA VAL A 59 9.29 3.08 3.76
C VAL A 59 9.25 2.97 5.27
N SER A 60 8.67 3.97 5.93
CA SER A 60 8.53 4.00 7.40
C SER A 60 7.35 3.18 7.92
N GLY A 61 6.45 2.78 7.05
CA GLY A 61 5.27 1.99 7.41
C GLY A 61 4.30 1.86 6.25
N VAL A 62 3.33 0.99 6.42
CA VAL A 62 2.29 0.71 5.42
C VAL A 62 0.91 0.86 6.03
N LEU A 63 0.04 1.59 5.35
CA LEU A 63 -1.39 1.65 5.64
C LEU A 63 -2.15 0.87 4.58
N VAL A 64 -3.03 -0.02 5.00
CA VAL A 64 -3.82 -0.84 4.07
C VAL A 64 -5.29 -0.53 4.25
N GLY A 65 -5.90 -0.07 3.17
CA GLY A 65 -7.33 0.26 3.13
C GLY A 65 -8.21 -0.97 3.33
N LYS A 66 -9.40 -0.75 3.91
CA LYS A 66 -10.39 -1.81 4.04
C LYS A 66 -10.72 -2.39 2.66
N PRO A 67 -10.65 -3.72 2.47
CA PRO A 67 -11.09 -4.33 1.22
C PRO A 67 -12.57 -4.06 0.93
N GLN A 68 -12.90 -3.89 -0.35
CA GLN A 68 -14.28 -3.72 -0.78
C GLN A 68 -15.14 -4.91 -0.34
N ASP A 69 -16.27 -4.64 0.30
CA ASP A 69 -17.20 -5.63 0.87
C ASP A 69 -16.54 -6.63 1.84
N GLU A 70 -15.34 -6.29 2.36
CA GLU A 70 -14.51 -7.16 3.19
C GLU A 70 -14.12 -8.49 2.52
N GLU A 71 -14.23 -8.56 1.18
CA GLU A 71 -13.87 -9.76 0.43
C GLU A 71 -12.35 -9.99 0.47
N TYR A 72 -11.96 -11.24 0.65
CA TYR A 72 -10.56 -11.68 0.81
C TYR A 72 -9.82 -11.00 1.97
N TYR A 73 -10.55 -10.56 3.01
CA TYR A 73 -9.99 -9.79 4.13
C TYR A 73 -8.81 -10.50 4.81
N GLU A 74 -8.96 -11.78 5.16
CA GLU A 74 -7.90 -12.55 5.82
C GLU A 74 -6.81 -12.94 4.82
N GLU A 75 -7.17 -13.32 3.61
CA GLU A 75 -6.23 -13.72 2.56
C GLU A 75 -5.26 -12.58 2.20
N TYR A 76 -5.76 -11.38 2.01
CA TYR A 76 -4.91 -10.22 1.73
C TYR A 76 -3.98 -9.89 2.91
N LYS A 77 -4.48 -9.99 4.13
CA LYS A 77 -3.67 -9.77 5.32
C LYS A 77 -2.53 -10.78 5.43
N ASP A 78 -2.82 -12.05 5.23
CA ASP A 78 -1.84 -13.13 5.27
C ASP A 78 -0.80 -12.98 4.15
N ILE A 79 -1.22 -12.59 2.95
CA ILE A 79 -0.32 -12.29 1.82
C ILE A 79 0.61 -11.13 2.15
N LEU A 80 0.10 -10.04 2.72
CA LEU A 80 0.93 -8.90 3.11
C LEU A 80 2.02 -9.33 4.10
N VAL A 81 1.66 -10.04 5.16
CA VAL A 81 2.62 -10.52 6.16
C VAL A 81 3.66 -11.44 5.53
N LYS A 82 3.21 -12.40 4.72
CA LYS A 82 4.07 -13.37 4.03
C LYS A 82 5.05 -12.71 3.07
N VAL A 83 4.58 -11.80 2.23
CA VAL A 83 5.38 -11.19 1.17
C VAL A 83 6.30 -10.11 1.72
N VAL A 84 5.81 -9.25 2.59
CA VAL A 84 6.63 -8.21 3.23
C VAL A 84 7.74 -8.85 4.06
N ASN A 85 7.40 -9.85 4.87
CA ASN A 85 8.32 -10.64 5.67
C ASN A 85 9.37 -9.80 6.44
N ASP A 86 8.90 -8.73 7.06
CA ASP A 86 9.69 -7.83 7.89
C ASP A 86 8.90 -7.51 9.17
N PRO A 87 9.30 -8.10 10.33
CA PRO A 87 8.59 -7.89 11.60
C PRO A 87 8.76 -6.48 12.16
N ASP A 88 9.75 -5.71 11.68
CA ASP A 88 10.04 -4.37 12.17
C ASP A 88 9.29 -3.29 11.36
N LEU A 89 8.79 -3.61 10.17
CA LEU A 89 7.99 -2.69 9.37
C LEU A 89 6.54 -2.65 9.86
N PRO A 90 6.06 -1.52 10.43
CA PRO A 90 4.69 -1.43 10.90
C PRO A 90 3.68 -1.44 9.72
N ILE A 91 2.72 -2.34 9.78
CA ILE A 91 1.61 -2.43 8.84
C ILE A 91 0.30 -2.20 9.60
N VAL A 92 -0.44 -1.17 9.23
CA VAL A 92 -1.78 -0.90 9.76
C VAL A 92 -2.80 -1.36 8.74
N TYR A 93 -3.54 -2.39 9.11
CA TYR A 93 -4.55 -3.00 8.24
C TYR A 93 -5.96 -2.52 8.57
N ASN A 94 -6.87 -2.61 7.61
CA ASN A 94 -8.29 -2.23 7.76
C ASN A 94 -8.51 -0.73 8.04
N VAL A 95 -7.74 0.13 7.39
CA VAL A 95 -7.90 1.58 7.53
C VAL A 95 -9.05 2.08 6.65
N ASN A 96 -9.82 3.05 7.16
CA ASN A 96 -10.98 3.59 6.46
C ASN A 96 -10.59 4.58 5.35
N PHE A 97 -9.96 4.09 4.30
CA PHE A 97 -9.75 4.82 3.04
C PHE A 97 -9.90 3.87 1.84
N GLY A 98 -9.97 4.42 0.65
CA GLY A 98 -10.13 3.66 -0.58
C GLY A 98 -11.59 3.52 -1.01
N HIS A 99 -11.96 2.38 -1.59
CA HIS A 99 -13.28 2.15 -2.19
C HIS A 99 -14.34 1.71 -1.17
N ALA A 100 -13.96 1.02 -0.10
CA ALA A 100 -14.92 0.60 0.94
C ALA A 100 -15.41 1.77 1.81
N THR A 101 -16.61 1.65 2.35
CA THR A 101 -17.20 2.58 3.33
C THR A 101 -17.11 2.02 4.75
N PRO A 102 -16.99 2.87 5.80
CA PRO A 102 -16.74 4.32 5.75
C PRO A 102 -15.35 4.66 5.23
N ARG A 103 -15.16 5.86 4.69
CA ARG A 103 -13.87 6.28 4.14
C ARG A 103 -13.52 7.72 4.52
N CYS A 104 -12.24 7.95 4.74
CA CYS A 104 -11.66 9.28 4.88
C CYS A 104 -10.82 9.63 3.65
N VAL A 105 -10.51 10.91 3.52
CA VAL A 105 -9.61 11.42 2.47
C VAL A 105 -8.19 11.39 3.00
N LEU A 106 -7.27 10.78 2.25
CA LEU A 106 -5.84 10.88 2.49
C LEU A 106 -5.24 11.87 1.49
N GLN A 107 -4.46 12.81 1.99
CA GLN A 107 -3.77 13.78 1.14
C GLN A 107 -2.39 13.25 0.76
N TYR A 108 -2.14 13.14 -0.55
CA TYR A 108 -0.81 12.77 -1.05
C TYR A 108 0.24 13.82 -0.70
N GLY A 109 1.41 13.38 -0.30
CA GLY A 109 2.53 14.25 0.03
C GLY A 109 2.40 15.03 1.35
N ALA A 110 1.29 14.89 2.07
CA ALA A 110 1.14 15.49 3.38
C ALA A 110 2.03 14.82 4.43
N MET A 111 2.41 15.58 5.46
CA MET A 111 3.04 15.00 6.64
C MET A 111 2.00 14.15 7.38
N ALA A 112 2.28 12.87 7.55
CA ALA A 112 1.39 11.94 8.24
C ALA A 112 2.01 11.42 9.52
N ARG A 113 1.19 11.30 10.55
CA ARG A 113 1.56 10.66 11.83
C ARG A 113 0.57 9.55 12.16
N VAL A 114 1.09 8.38 12.44
CA VAL A 114 0.31 7.22 12.86
C VAL A 114 0.62 6.89 14.32
N ASP A 115 -0.39 6.95 15.18
CA ASP A 115 -0.29 6.57 16.59
C ASP A 115 -1.04 5.26 16.81
N MET A 116 -0.30 4.17 16.88
CA MET A 116 -0.86 2.82 17.04
C MET A 116 -1.56 2.62 18.39
N LYS A 117 -1.08 3.28 19.44
CA LYS A 117 -1.67 3.16 20.81
C LYS A 117 -3.03 3.83 20.87
N ARG A 118 -3.15 5.01 20.26
CA ARG A 118 -4.39 5.78 20.22
C ARG A 118 -5.29 5.43 19.04
N LYS A 119 -4.79 4.63 18.10
CA LYS A 119 -5.45 4.28 16.83
C LYS A 119 -5.86 5.52 16.02
N ILE A 120 -4.95 6.48 15.93
CA ILE A 120 -5.17 7.76 15.25
C ILE A 120 -4.20 7.90 14.09
N ILE A 121 -4.72 8.34 12.95
CA ILE A 121 -3.94 8.81 11.81
C ILE A 121 -4.23 10.29 11.65
N LYS A 122 -3.19 11.12 11.63
CA LYS A 122 -3.28 12.56 11.38
C LYS A 122 -2.51 12.89 10.12
N CYS A 123 -3.11 13.64 9.22
CA CYS A 123 -2.46 14.26 8.07
C CYS A 123 -2.44 15.78 8.30
N GLU A 124 -1.28 16.38 8.23
CA GLU A 124 -1.12 17.83 8.37
C GLU A 124 -1.00 18.43 6.97
N VAL A 125 -1.92 19.33 6.65
CA VAL A 125 -1.85 20.13 5.43
C VAL A 125 -0.74 21.14 5.60
N MET A 126 0.22 21.10 4.74
CA MET A 126 1.26 22.14 4.67
C MET A 126 0.71 23.37 3.99
#